data_bf3206ca019c50486aa730f1b618ee2b
#
_entry.id   bf3206ca019c50486aa730f1b618ee2b
#
_cell.length_a   1.000
_cell.length_b   1.000
_cell.length_c   1.000
_cell.angle_alpha   90.00
_cell.angle_beta   90.00
_cell.angle_gamma   90.00
#
_symmetry.space_group_name_H-M   'P 1'
#
loop_
_entity.id
_entity.type
_entity.pdbx_description
1 polymer ?
#
loop_
_entity_poly.entity_id
_entity_poly.type
_entity_poly.pdbx_seq_one_letter_code
_entity_poly.pdbx_strand_id
1 'polypeptide(L)'
;MPTSTQMKSKKNLHGILGVALLVCSEILMLKGIEPFASWFYYCAWWSYILIVDSLIYTIKKNSLIMNRGGEFLLMLFWSVFIWTFFEAVNLVLKNWYYVNVVAYRFIRWPGYAFAYATVLPGVFETTELLESLGVFKKSRVKPLSVNRYWIVGLLTLGIVSLGGVLLYPTYCFPLTWGFLIFLLEPINYLKGGTSILREWERGTLRKFYLLLLAGFICGALWEFWNFWAVTKWIYTVPFFEELKLFEMPILGFLGFPPFTVECYVFYNFISLFRYQRGWEEDTYGPNQGKRVKFPFAVGTFIAVSLFCLLTFSAMDEKTVNSYWPDVGELQMMRPEVLEYFASRGITTPHALLATIGSAQGKKELAQKCAISESEITRWVHLAQLSLVKGMGTRNAYVLTVIGVESFSDLAAQDPALLYDKLVTLAKEQLRPKGTAPPREAIVRLWVREARKKASNHQKVP
;
A
#
# COMPACT_ATOMS: atom_id res chain seq x y z
N MET A 1 -15.54 22.14 -37.56
CA MET A 1 -15.87 21.82 -36.16
C MET A 1 -16.29 20.35 -36.14
N PRO A 2 -15.68 19.47 -35.34
CA PRO A 2 -16.12 18.09 -35.22
C PRO A 2 -17.48 18.04 -34.51
N THR A 3 -18.39 17.21 -35.02
CA THR A 3 -19.76 17.07 -34.52
C THR A 3 -19.78 16.67 -33.02
N SER A 4 -20.76 17.17 -32.29
CA SER A 4 -20.91 16.93 -30.82
C SER A 4 -20.85 15.44 -30.39
N THR A 5 -21.20 14.54 -31.31
CA THR A 5 -21.19 13.08 -31.13
C THR A 5 -19.76 12.49 -31.12
N GLN A 6 -18.83 13.02 -31.94
CA GLN A 6 -17.43 12.56 -31.96
C GLN A 6 -16.64 13.05 -30.74
N MET A 7 -16.96 14.25 -30.21
CA MET A 7 -16.34 14.74 -28.97
C MET A 7 -16.79 13.94 -27.73
N LYS A 8 -18.06 13.50 -27.65
CA LYS A 8 -18.55 12.67 -26.54
C LYS A 8 -17.90 11.29 -26.49
N SER A 9 -17.68 10.65 -27.64
CA SER A 9 -17.06 9.32 -27.72
C SER A 9 -15.60 9.34 -27.26
N LYS A 10 -14.82 10.36 -27.66
CA LYS A 10 -13.40 10.49 -27.23
C LYS A 10 -13.23 10.74 -25.73
N LYS A 11 -14.18 11.42 -25.09
CA LYS A 11 -14.08 11.78 -23.68
C LYS A 11 -14.32 10.62 -22.72
N ASN A 12 -15.05 9.58 -23.14
CA ASN A 12 -15.29 8.39 -22.31
C ASN A 12 -14.27 7.26 -22.55
N LEU A 13 -13.29 7.48 -23.42
CA LEU A 13 -12.30 6.46 -23.77
C LEU A 13 -11.47 6.02 -22.54
N HIS A 14 -11.17 6.94 -21.61
CA HIS A 14 -10.40 6.62 -20.42
C HIS A 14 -11.12 5.62 -19.50
N GLY A 15 -12.44 5.66 -19.39
CA GLY A 15 -13.20 4.67 -18.63
C GLY A 15 -13.13 3.28 -19.27
N ILE A 16 -13.23 3.21 -20.61
CA ILE A 16 -13.09 1.95 -21.36
C ILE A 16 -11.66 1.40 -21.17
N LEU A 17 -10.64 2.28 -21.26
CA LEU A 17 -9.26 1.89 -21.01
C LEU A 17 -9.07 1.39 -19.57
N GLY A 18 -9.72 2.02 -18.60
CA GLY A 18 -9.71 1.57 -17.20
C GLY A 18 -10.28 0.16 -17.05
N VAL A 19 -11.45 -0.13 -17.64
CA VAL A 19 -12.03 -1.48 -17.61
C VAL A 19 -11.13 -2.50 -18.29
N ALA A 20 -10.60 -2.18 -19.47
CA ALA A 20 -9.70 -3.08 -20.20
C ALA A 20 -8.42 -3.36 -19.39
N LEU A 21 -7.80 -2.32 -18.78
CA LEU A 21 -6.61 -2.47 -17.96
C LEU A 21 -6.89 -3.33 -16.71
N LEU A 22 -8.04 -3.12 -16.04
CA LEU A 22 -8.40 -3.91 -14.86
C LEU A 22 -8.54 -5.39 -15.22
N VAL A 23 -9.37 -5.71 -16.21
CA VAL A 23 -9.62 -7.10 -16.62
C VAL A 23 -8.34 -7.77 -17.11
N CYS A 24 -7.56 -7.10 -17.96
CA CYS A 24 -6.29 -7.66 -18.45
C CYS A 24 -5.29 -7.89 -17.31
N SER A 25 -5.15 -6.92 -16.40
CA SER A 25 -4.20 -7.07 -15.29
C SER A 25 -4.60 -8.17 -14.30
N GLU A 26 -5.90 -8.35 -14.03
CA GLU A 26 -6.39 -9.46 -13.18
C GLU A 26 -6.10 -10.83 -13.84
N ILE A 27 -6.40 -10.99 -15.13
CA ILE A 27 -6.14 -12.25 -15.84
C ILE A 27 -4.64 -12.55 -15.87
N LEU A 28 -3.79 -11.55 -16.16
CA LEU A 28 -2.35 -11.74 -16.25
C LEU A 28 -1.72 -11.99 -14.89
N MET A 29 -2.20 -11.32 -13.84
CA MET A 29 -1.80 -11.57 -12.46
C MET A 29 -2.13 -13.00 -12.03
N LEU A 30 -3.34 -13.48 -12.29
CA LEU A 30 -3.74 -14.86 -11.97
C LEU A 30 -2.91 -15.93 -12.71
N LYS A 31 -2.38 -15.58 -13.89
CA LYS A 31 -1.44 -16.43 -14.64
C LYS A 31 0.02 -16.27 -14.21
N GLY A 32 0.32 -15.39 -13.27
CA GLY A 32 1.69 -15.12 -12.82
C GLY A 32 2.57 -14.44 -13.87
N ILE A 33 1.98 -13.72 -14.83
CA ILE A 33 2.71 -13.07 -15.93
C ILE A 33 3.22 -11.69 -15.48
N GLU A 34 4.54 -11.49 -15.52
CA GLU A 34 5.16 -10.20 -15.25
C GLU A 34 4.99 -9.22 -16.43
N PRO A 35 4.92 -7.89 -16.16
CA PRO A 35 5.00 -7.23 -14.85
C PRO A 35 3.69 -7.20 -14.06
N PHE A 36 2.60 -7.76 -14.57
CA PHE A 36 1.26 -7.67 -13.96
C PHE A 36 1.16 -8.41 -12.63
N ALA A 37 1.91 -9.51 -12.45
CA ALA A 37 1.92 -10.24 -11.18
C ALA A 37 2.44 -9.36 -10.03
N SER A 38 3.58 -8.68 -10.22
CA SER A 38 4.18 -7.79 -9.23
C SER A 38 3.48 -6.43 -9.13
N TRP A 39 2.92 -5.93 -10.23
CA TRP A 39 2.37 -4.56 -10.33
C TRP A 39 0.85 -4.52 -10.36
N PHE A 40 0.18 -5.65 -10.09
CA PHE A 40 -1.27 -5.77 -10.12
C PHE A 40 -1.98 -4.67 -9.33
N TYR A 41 -1.53 -4.41 -8.09
CA TYR A 41 -2.14 -3.42 -7.23
C TYR A 41 -2.17 -2.01 -7.84
N TYR A 42 -1.11 -1.62 -8.54
CA TYR A 42 -1.05 -0.34 -9.27
C TYR A 42 -2.05 -0.31 -10.42
N CYS A 43 -2.04 -1.37 -11.23
CA CYS A 43 -2.97 -1.49 -12.35
C CYS A 43 -4.43 -1.39 -11.90
N ALA A 44 -4.79 -2.06 -10.80
CA ALA A 44 -6.14 -2.05 -10.25
C ALA A 44 -6.57 -0.64 -9.83
N TRP A 45 -5.73 0.08 -9.07
CA TRP A 45 -6.07 1.42 -8.60
C TRP A 45 -6.13 2.46 -9.71
N TRP A 46 -5.18 2.45 -10.64
CA TRP A 46 -5.23 3.36 -11.78
C TRP A 46 -6.44 3.09 -12.67
N SER A 47 -6.80 1.81 -12.87
CA SER A 47 -8.03 1.42 -13.57
C SER A 47 -9.27 1.96 -12.87
N TYR A 48 -9.36 1.79 -11.55
CA TYR A 48 -10.48 2.27 -10.74
C TYR A 48 -10.68 3.78 -10.87
N ILE A 49 -9.60 4.57 -10.73
CA ILE A 49 -9.65 6.02 -10.88
C ILE A 49 -10.17 6.41 -12.26
N LEU A 50 -9.67 5.79 -13.34
CA LEU A 50 -10.14 6.05 -14.70
C LEU A 50 -11.61 5.71 -14.89
N ILE A 51 -12.08 4.61 -14.32
CA ILE A 51 -13.49 4.18 -14.39
C ILE A 51 -14.37 5.17 -13.63
N VAL A 52 -14.01 5.51 -12.41
CA VAL A 52 -14.81 6.39 -11.54
C VAL A 52 -14.88 7.81 -12.13
N ASP A 53 -13.76 8.38 -12.59
CA ASP A 53 -13.75 9.69 -13.26
C ASP A 53 -14.64 9.72 -14.50
N SER A 54 -14.61 8.65 -15.30
CA SER A 54 -15.47 8.51 -16.47
C SER A 54 -16.96 8.47 -16.11
N LEU A 55 -17.32 7.80 -15.01
CA LEU A 55 -18.70 7.78 -14.49
C LEU A 55 -19.13 9.16 -14.01
N ILE A 56 -18.29 9.86 -13.22
CA ILE A 56 -18.56 11.24 -12.79
C ILE A 56 -18.76 12.15 -13.99
N TYR A 57 -17.86 12.08 -14.97
CA TYR A 57 -17.98 12.87 -16.19
C TYR A 57 -19.27 12.56 -16.96
N THR A 58 -19.71 11.30 -16.99
CA THR A 58 -20.96 10.91 -17.65
C THR A 58 -22.17 11.55 -16.97
N ILE A 59 -22.18 11.64 -15.63
CA ILE A 59 -23.27 12.20 -14.82
C ILE A 59 -23.26 13.73 -14.84
N LYS A 60 -22.12 14.34 -14.47
CA LYS A 60 -22.01 15.79 -14.23
C LYS A 60 -21.51 16.60 -15.44
N LYS A 61 -20.90 15.96 -16.43
CA LYS A 61 -20.11 16.60 -17.53
C LYS A 61 -18.91 17.41 -17.02
N ASN A 62 -18.53 17.18 -15.77
CA ASN A 62 -17.34 17.72 -15.12
C ASN A 62 -16.72 16.63 -14.25
N SER A 63 -15.42 16.41 -14.39
CA SER A 63 -14.65 15.46 -13.59
C SER A 63 -13.23 15.97 -13.36
N LEU A 64 -12.52 15.34 -12.44
CA LEU A 64 -11.20 15.76 -12.04
C LEU A 64 -10.19 15.63 -13.20
N ILE A 65 -10.17 14.49 -13.89
CA ILE A 65 -9.24 14.24 -15.01
C ILE A 65 -9.61 15.10 -16.23
N MET A 66 -10.90 15.15 -16.58
CA MET A 66 -11.32 15.78 -17.85
C MET A 66 -11.35 17.30 -17.79
N ASN A 67 -11.73 17.88 -16.66
CA ASN A 67 -11.96 19.33 -16.55
C ASN A 67 -10.99 20.02 -15.60
N ARG A 68 -10.43 19.29 -14.63
CA ARG A 68 -9.55 19.80 -13.58
C ARG A 68 -8.18 19.11 -13.60
N GLY A 69 -7.70 18.70 -14.80
CA GLY A 69 -6.50 17.87 -14.96
C GLY A 69 -5.22 18.47 -14.32
N GLY A 70 -5.09 19.80 -14.27
CA GLY A 70 -3.99 20.44 -13.55
C GLY A 70 -4.05 20.20 -12.03
N GLU A 71 -5.26 20.16 -11.47
CA GLU A 71 -5.49 19.81 -10.06
C GLU A 71 -5.26 18.31 -9.82
N PHE A 72 -5.69 17.47 -10.77
CA PHE A 72 -5.42 16.05 -10.71
C PHE A 72 -3.91 15.76 -10.61
N LEU A 73 -3.09 16.35 -11.49
CA LEU A 73 -1.63 16.17 -11.44
C LEU A 73 -1.02 16.66 -10.11
N LEU A 74 -1.50 17.79 -9.60
CA LEU A 74 -1.05 18.29 -8.31
C LEU A 74 -1.51 17.40 -7.14
N MET A 75 -2.70 16.84 -7.24
CA MET A 75 -3.22 15.87 -6.26
C MET A 75 -2.38 14.60 -6.23
N LEU A 76 -1.89 14.10 -7.36
CA LEU A 76 -0.97 12.96 -7.40
C LEU A 76 0.29 13.24 -6.55
N PHE A 77 0.89 14.42 -6.71
CA PHE A 77 2.06 14.82 -5.93
C PHE A 77 1.76 14.86 -4.42
N TRP A 78 0.65 15.50 -4.01
CA TRP A 78 0.26 15.57 -2.62
C TRP A 78 -0.19 14.22 -2.06
N SER A 79 -0.76 13.35 -2.87
CA SER A 79 -1.11 11.99 -2.51
C SER A 79 0.13 11.19 -2.11
N VAL A 80 1.22 11.28 -2.89
CA VAL A 80 2.50 10.67 -2.54
C VAL A 80 2.99 11.19 -1.19
N PHE A 81 2.97 12.49 -0.97
CA PHE A 81 3.41 13.09 0.29
C PHE A 81 2.56 12.63 1.48
N ILE A 82 1.24 12.73 1.37
CA ILE A 82 0.32 12.40 2.47
C ILE A 82 0.47 10.93 2.86
N TRP A 83 0.50 10.02 1.90
CA TRP A 83 0.71 8.62 2.24
C TRP A 83 2.11 8.35 2.79
N THR A 84 3.16 8.97 2.22
CA THR A 84 4.53 8.87 2.76
C THR A 84 4.62 9.40 4.20
N PHE A 85 3.81 10.38 4.56
CA PHE A 85 3.71 10.85 5.95
C PHE A 85 3.20 9.73 6.88
N PHE A 86 2.16 8.98 6.47
CA PHE A 86 1.69 7.81 7.23
C PHE A 86 2.71 6.67 7.24
N GLU A 87 3.49 6.49 6.19
CA GLU A 87 4.63 5.56 6.21
C GLU A 87 5.69 5.97 7.23
N ALA A 88 5.99 7.27 7.35
CA ALA A 88 6.90 7.76 8.38
C ALA A 88 6.35 7.50 9.80
N VAL A 89 5.05 7.65 10.02
CA VAL A 89 4.39 7.25 11.27
C VAL A 89 4.50 5.74 11.48
N ASN A 90 4.33 4.94 10.43
CA ASN A 90 4.46 3.49 10.52
C ASN A 90 5.89 3.01 10.86
N LEU A 91 6.93 3.82 10.64
CA LEU A 91 8.28 3.48 11.13
C LEU A 91 8.32 3.37 12.66
N VAL A 92 7.43 4.08 13.36
CA VAL A 92 7.25 4.00 14.82
C VAL A 92 6.26 2.89 15.18
N LEU A 93 5.09 2.86 14.55
CA LEU A 93 4.01 1.91 14.83
C LEU A 93 4.37 0.49 14.43
N LYS A 94 4.95 0.34 13.22
CA LYS A 94 5.25 -0.95 12.59
C LYS A 94 4.00 -1.84 12.49
N ASN A 95 2.87 -1.26 12.11
CA ASN A 95 1.57 -1.93 12.02
C ASN A 95 1.38 -2.66 10.69
N TRP A 96 2.20 -2.34 9.68
CA TRP A 96 2.23 -3.08 8.41
C TRP A 96 3.65 -3.17 7.86
N TYR A 97 3.89 -4.24 7.13
CA TYR A 97 5.15 -4.56 6.47
C TYR A 97 4.92 -4.91 5.02
N TYR A 98 5.82 -4.48 4.16
CA TYR A 98 5.82 -4.83 2.75
C TYR A 98 6.56 -6.15 2.51
N VAL A 99 5.98 -7.01 1.69
CA VAL A 99 6.55 -8.30 1.30
C VAL A 99 6.56 -8.45 -0.21
N ASN A 100 7.52 -9.21 -0.71
CA ASN A 100 7.73 -9.46 -2.12
C ASN A 100 7.81 -8.18 -2.97
N VAL A 101 8.45 -7.13 -2.45
CA VAL A 101 8.65 -5.92 -3.24
C VAL A 101 9.81 -6.12 -4.22
N VAL A 102 9.85 -5.33 -5.29
CA VAL A 102 10.92 -5.39 -6.28
C VAL A 102 12.27 -5.09 -5.61
N ALA A 103 13.25 -5.97 -5.78
CA ALA A 103 14.56 -5.85 -5.14
C ALA A 103 15.33 -4.61 -5.62
N TYR A 104 15.19 -4.26 -6.90
CA TYR A 104 15.92 -3.16 -7.50
C TYR A 104 15.36 -1.80 -7.10
N ARG A 105 16.11 -1.04 -6.31
CA ARG A 105 15.70 0.22 -5.68
C ARG A 105 15.21 1.27 -6.68
N PHE A 106 15.86 1.38 -7.86
CA PHE A 106 15.49 2.36 -8.88
C PHE A 106 14.16 2.06 -9.59
N ILE A 107 13.62 0.86 -9.43
CA ILE A 107 12.26 0.48 -9.85
C ILE A 107 11.31 0.57 -8.65
N ARG A 108 11.72 0.12 -7.49
CA ARG A 108 10.90 0.06 -6.27
C ARG A 108 10.44 1.44 -5.79
N TRP A 109 11.35 2.42 -5.71
CA TRP A 109 11.00 3.76 -5.21
C TRP A 109 10.05 4.54 -6.14
N PRO A 110 10.26 4.59 -7.46
CA PRO A 110 9.21 5.06 -8.38
C PRO A 110 7.90 4.28 -8.25
N GLY A 111 7.97 2.96 -8.02
CA GLY A 111 6.81 2.11 -7.75
C GLY A 111 6.04 2.55 -6.50
N TYR A 112 6.72 2.88 -5.40
CA TYR A 112 6.07 3.45 -4.21
C TYR A 112 5.36 4.77 -4.56
N ALA A 113 6.04 5.69 -5.22
CA ALA A 113 5.43 6.96 -5.61
C ALA A 113 4.21 6.75 -6.52
N PHE A 114 4.27 5.81 -7.47
CA PHE A 114 3.19 5.49 -8.39
C PHE A 114 1.98 4.86 -7.70
N ALA A 115 2.20 4.02 -6.66
CA ALA A 115 1.14 3.48 -5.82
C ALA A 115 0.51 4.57 -4.94
N TYR A 116 1.34 5.34 -4.25
CA TYR A 116 0.87 6.35 -3.29
C TYR A 116 0.16 7.51 -3.97
N ALA A 117 0.47 7.77 -5.23
CA ALA A 117 -0.23 8.76 -6.05
C ALA A 117 -1.73 8.43 -6.23
N THR A 118 -2.15 7.18 -6.04
CA THR A 118 -3.55 6.76 -6.21
C THR A 118 -4.44 6.98 -4.98
N VAL A 119 -3.86 7.25 -3.81
CA VAL A 119 -4.59 7.29 -2.53
C VAL A 119 -5.62 8.42 -2.51
N LEU A 120 -5.21 9.66 -2.70
CA LEU A 120 -6.15 10.79 -2.72
C LEU A 120 -7.14 10.72 -3.89
N PRO A 121 -6.70 10.50 -5.15
CA PRO A 121 -7.66 10.34 -6.24
C PRO A 121 -8.66 9.22 -5.98
N GLY A 122 -8.24 8.08 -5.46
CA GLY A 122 -9.13 6.97 -5.14
C GLY A 122 -10.27 7.38 -4.21
N VAL A 123 -9.94 8.00 -3.07
CA VAL A 123 -10.96 8.39 -2.07
C VAL A 123 -11.77 9.61 -2.50
N PHE A 124 -11.18 10.58 -3.20
CA PHE A 124 -11.88 11.81 -3.59
C PHE A 124 -12.80 11.60 -4.79
N GLU A 125 -12.36 10.85 -5.79
CA GLU A 125 -13.20 10.45 -6.92
C GLU A 125 -14.38 9.59 -6.45
N THR A 126 -14.16 8.66 -5.51
CA THR A 126 -15.25 7.89 -4.90
C THR A 126 -16.23 8.80 -4.18
N THR A 127 -15.73 9.79 -3.43
CA THR A 127 -16.55 10.78 -2.72
C THR A 127 -17.38 11.60 -3.72
N GLU A 128 -16.77 12.09 -4.81
CA GLU A 128 -17.44 12.86 -5.85
C GLU A 128 -18.46 12.03 -6.63
N LEU A 129 -18.19 10.75 -6.87
CA LEU A 129 -19.17 9.83 -7.49
C LEU A 129 -20.40 9.68 -6.60
N LEU A 130 -20.22 9.39 -5.32
CA LEU A 130 -21.32 9.26 -4.35
C LEU A 130 -22.13 10.56 -4.25
N GLU A 131 -21.45 11.69 -4.27
CA GLU A 131 -22.08 13.01 -4.27
C GLU A 131 -22.91 13.24 -5.54
N SER A 132 -22.37 12.87 -6.70
CA SER A 132 -23.02 12.98 -8.01
C SER A 132 -24.25 12.09 -8.13
N LEU A 133 -24.25 10.94 -7.47
CA LEU A 133 -25.39 10.03 -7.34
C LEU A 133 -26.45 10.52 -6.34
N GLY A 134 -26.21 11.64 -5.66
CA GLY A 134 -27.16 12.23 -4.70
C GLY A 134 -27.20 11.54 -3.34
N VAL A 135 -26.20 10.73 -3.00
CA VAL A 135 -26.11 10.05 -1.70
C VAL A 135 -26.11 11.10 -0.58
N PHE A 136 -26.84 10.85 0.48
CA PHE A 136 -27.05 11.75 1.62
C PHE A 136 -27.56 13.17 1.30
N LYS A 137 -28.13 13.41 0.11
CA LYS A 137 -28.61 14.75 -0.32
C LYS A 137 -29.63 15.36 0.64
N LYS A 138 -30.43 14.54 1.31
CA LYS A 138 -31.48 14.97 2.27
C LYS A 138 -30.97 15.05 3.71
N SER A 139 -29.70 14.72 3.98
CA SER A 139 -29.15 14.74 5.33
C SER A 139 -29.13 16.16 5.88
N ARG A 140 -29.65 16.32 7.07
CA ARG A 140 -29.60 17.56 7.87
C ARG A 140 -29.24 17.20 9.30
N VAL A 141 -28.47 18.06 9.93
CA VAL A 141 -28.10 17.94 11.34
C VAL A 141 -28.40 19.25 12.06
N LYS A 142 -28.52 19.19 13.39
CA LYS A 142 -28.61 20.41 14.19
C LYS A 142 -27.34 21.23 14.01
N PRO A 143 -27.45 22.53 13.61
CA PRO A 143 -26.30 23.41 13.50
C PRO A 143 -25.46 23.43 14.80
N LEU A 144 -24.15 23.34 14.65
CA LEU A 144 -23.21 23.46 15.74
C LEU A 144 -22.78 24.92 15.86
N SER A 145 -22.81 25.47 17.06
CA SER A 145 -22.14 26.75 17.35
C SER A 145 -20.67 26.49 17.68
N VAL A 146 -19.81 26.70 16.69
CA VAL A 146 -18.36 26.56 16.91
C VAL A 146 -17.84 27.78 17.70
N ASN A 147 -17.25 27.54 18.85
CA ASN A 147 -16.68 28.55 19.71
C ASN A 147 -15.22 28.19 20.05
N ARG A 148 -14.55 29.09 20.80
CA ARG A 148 -13.14 28.88 21.15
C ARG A 148 -12.89 27.57 21.92
N TYR A 149 -13.86 27.10 22.70
CA TYR A 149 -13.69 25.86 23.48
C TYR A 149 -13.67 24.63 22.57
N TRP A 150 -14.48 24.61 21.52
CA TRP A 150 -14.40 23.59 20.47
C TRP A 150 -13.04 23.57 19.80
N ILE A 151 -12.54 24.74 19.41
CA ILE A 151 -11.23 24.87 18.74
C ILE A 151 -10.10 24.38 19.65
N VAL A 152 -10.05 24.88 20.90
CA VAL A 152 -9.02 24.48 21.88
C VAL A 152 -9.16 22.99 22.21
N GLY A 153 -10.38 22.51 22.42
CA GLY A 153 -10.63 21.09 22.72
C GLY A 153 -10.14 20.15 21.63
N LEU A 154 -10.44 20.47 20.36
CA LEU A 154 -9.97 19.66 19.22
C LEU A 154 -8.45 19.70 19.10
N LEU A 155 -7.82 20.87 19.18
CA LEU A 155 -6.36 20.99 19.14
C LEU A 155 -5.69 20.22 20.28
N THR A 156 -6.23 20.31 21.49
CA THR A 156 -5.73 19.54 22.64
C THR A 156 -5.87 18.04 22.39
N LEU A 157 -7.03 17.59 21.91
CA LEU A 157 -7.26 16.19 21.56
C LEU A 157 -6.28 15.71 20.50
N GLY A 158 -6.01 16.53 19.48
CA GLY A 158 -5.04 16.22 18.43
C GLY A 158 -3.61 16.07 18.97
N ILE A 159 -3.18 16.99 19.84
CA ILE A 159 -1.86 16.94 20.48
C ILE A 159 -1.74 15.69 21.37
N VAL A 160 -2.76 15.42 22.21
CA VAL A 160 -2.79 14.24 23.07
C VAL A 160 -2.79 12.96 22.25
N SER A 161 -3.57 12.91 21.16
CA SER A 161 -3.61 11.75 20.25
C SER A 161 -2.26 11.51 19.60
N LEU A 162 -1.61 12.55 19.06
CA LEU A 162 -0.27 12.45 18.48
C LEU A 162 0.76 12.00 19.53
N GLY A 163 0.72 12.60 20.73
CA GLY A 163 1.57 12.18 21.84
C GLY A 163 1.37 10.73 22.22
N GLY A 164 0.11 10.27 22.29
CA GLY A 164 -0.22 8.86 22.54
C GLY A 164 0.35 7.92 21.48
N VAL A 165 0.19 8.26 20.20
CA VAL A 165 0.73 7.47 19.08
C VAL A 165 2.25 7.34 19.14
N LEU A 166 2.95 8.41 19.49
CA LEU A 166 4.41 8.41 19.53
C LEU A 166 4.99 7.76 20.80
N LEU A 167 4.33 7.93 21.95
CA LEU A 167 4.84 7.45 23.24
C LEU A 167 4.35 6.04 23.58
N TYR A 168 3.12 5.70 23.16
CA TYR A 168 2.47 4.42 23.47
C TYR A 168 1.89 3.77 22.19
N PRO A 169 2.73 3.50 21.16
CA PRO A 169 2.28 3.05 19.85
C PRO A 169 1.44 1.77 19.89
N THR A 170 1.75 0.84 20.80
CA THR A 170 1.04 -0.45 20.94
C THR A 170 -0.43 -0.29 21.31
N TYR A 171 -0.80 0.72 22.08
CA TYR A 171 -2.18 0.92 22.54
C TYR A 171 -2.88 2.06 21.81
N CYS A 172 -2.13 3.09 21.43
CA CYS A 172 -2.67 4.31 20.84
C CYS A 172 -2.65 4.33 19.30
N PHE A 173 -2.22 3.24 18.64
CA PHE A 173 -2.17 3.18 17.16
C PHE A 173 -3.51 3.53 16.48
N PRO A 174 -4.72 3.24 17.01
CA PRO A 174 -5.96 3.63 16.34
C PRO A 174 -6.13 5.14 16.21
N LEU A 175 -5.51 5.93 17.10
CA LEU A 175 -5.57 7.40 17.05
C LEU A 175 -4.80 7.98 15.85
N THR A 176 -3.98 7.16 15.18
CA THR A 176 -3.30 7.54 13.92
C THR A 176 -4.31 7.96 12.85
N TRP A 177 -5.49 7.40 12.85
CA TRP A 177 -6.53 7.64 11.88
C TRP A 177 -7.48 8.77 12.28
N GLY A 178 -7.00 9.76 13.02
CA GLY A 178 -7.85 10.87 13.45
C GLY A 178 -7.09 12.08 14.02
N PHE A 179 -5.83 11.94 14.44
CA PHE A 179 -5.13 13.05 15.10
C PHE A 179 -4.95 14.26 14.18
N LEU A 180 -4.73 14.06 12.87
CA LEU A 180 -4.65 15.17 11.92
C LEU A 180 -6.00 15.86 11.72
N ILE A 181 -7.12 15.15 11.80
CA ILE A 181 -8.44 15.78 11.79
C ILE A 181 -8.52 16.79 12.91
N PHE A 182 -8.17 16.36 14.14
CA PHE A 182 -8.25 17.21 15.31
C PHE A 182 -7.26 18.38 15.30
N LEU A 183 -6.09 18.20 14.67
CA LEU A 183 -5.09 19.28 14.55
C LEU A 183 -5.37 20.27 13.42
N LEU A 184 -5.76 19.77 12.25
CA LEU A 184 -5.79 20.58 11.03
C LEU A 184 -7.18 21.16 10.76
N GLU A 185 -8.25 20.49 11.13
CA GLU A 185 -9.62 20.97 10.90
C GLU A 185 -9.91 22.31 11.61
N PRO A 186 -9.51 22.51 12.89
CA PRO A 186 -9.62 23.82 13.52
C PRO A 186 -8.86 24.92 12.78
N ILE A 187 -7.69 24.61 12.22
CA ILE A 187 -6.90 25.56 11.44
C ILE A 187 -7.60 25.90 10.12
N ASN A 188 -8.11 24.92 9.40
CA ASN A 188 -8.90 25.11 8.18
C ASN A 188 -10.09 26.04 8.47
N TYR A 189 -10.82 25.78 9.56
CA TYR A 189 -11.96 26.59 10.00
C TYR A 189 -11.55 28.04 10.27
N LEU A 190 -10.52 28.26 11.11
CA LEU A 190 -10.05 29.59 11.52
C LEU A 190 -9.48 30.39 10.34
N LYS A 191 -8.82 29.75 9.39
CA LYS A 191 -8.22 30.41 8.21
C LYS A 191 -9.22 30.63 7.07
N GLY A 192 -10.50 30.26 7.26
CA GLY A 192 -11.53 30.45 6.23
C GLY A 192 -11.47 29.45 5.08
N GLY A 193 -10.69 28.37 5.22
CA GLY A 193 -10.60 27.29 4.23
C GLY A 193 -11.84 26.40 4.21
N THR A 194 -11.86 25.42 3.30
CA THR A 194 -12.89 24.37 3.30
C THR A 194 -12.80 23.58 4.59
N SER A 195 -13.93 23.41 5.28
CA SER A 195 -13.96 22.91 6.66
C SER A 195 -15.26 22.17 6.96
N ILE A 196 -15.15 20.99 7.57
CA ILE A 196 -16.27 20.17 8.03
C ILE A 196 -17.00 20.87 9.18
N LEU A 197 -16.29 21.56 10.08
CA LEU A 197 -16.90 22.33 11.16
C LEU A 197 -17.80 23.42 10.61
N ARG A 198 -17.40 24.09 9.53
CA ARG A 198 -18.22 25.12 8.86
C ARG A 198 -19.45 24.55 8.18
N GLU A 199 -19.36 23.35 7.63
CA GLU A 199 -20.55 22.65 7.13
C GLU A 199 -21.51 22.32 8.27
N TRP A 200 -20.99 21.88 9.41
CA TRP A 200 -21.79 21.58 10.59
C TRP A 200 -22.51 22.82 11.14
N GLU A 201 -21.84 23.98 11.16
CA GLU A 201 -22.50 25.26 11.49
C GLU A 201 -23.66 25.59 10.56
N ARG A 202 -23.56 25.18 9.28
CA ARG A 202 -24.63 25.35 8.28
C ARG A 202 -25.72 24.28 8.36
N GLY A 203 -25.68 23.39 9.35
CA GLY A 203 -26.65 22.32 9.56
C GLY A 203 -26.55 21.16 8.59
N THR A 204 -25.37 20.90 8.04
CA THR A 204 -25.08 19.74 7.21
C THR A 204 -23.77 19.06 7.59
N LEU A 205 -23.76 17.75 7.48
CA LEU A 205 -22.55 16.90 7.55
C LEU A 205 -22.50 15.98 6.33
N ARG A 206 -23.11 16.40 5.23
CA ARG A 206 -23.19 15.57 4.03
C ARG A 206 -21.82 15.15 3.54
N LYS A 207 -20.87 16.07 3.43
CA LYS A 207 -19.49 15.80 2.99
C LYS A 207 -18.79 14.80 3.94
N PHE A 208 -18.94 15.00 5.24
CA PHE A 208 -18.40 14.09 6.23
C PHE A 208 -18.91 12.65 6.04
N TYR A 209 -20.23 12.46 5.87
CA TYR A 209 -20.81 11.14 5.65
C TYR A 209 -20.38 10.52 4.31
N LEU A 210 -20.24 11.33 3.26
CA LEU A 210 -19.74 10.88 1.97
C LEU A 210 -18.29 10.38 2.08
N LEU A 211 -17.45 11.11 2.80
CA LEU A 211 -16.06 10.71 3.05
C LEU A 211 -15.95 9.41 3.86
N LEU A 212 -16.79 9.25 4.89
CA LEU A 212 -16.82 8.00 5.67
C LEU A 212 -17.22 6.81 4.78
N LEU A 213 -18.24 6.97 3.95
CA LEU A 213 -18.70 5.91 3.05
C LEU A 213 -17.64 5.62 1.95
N ALA A 214 -17.06 6.66 1.36
CA ALA A 214 -15.98 6.50 0.37
C ALA A 214 -14.78 5.78 0.99
N GLY A 215 -14.42 6.12 2.23
CA GLY A 215 -13.35 5.44 2.97
C GLY A 215 -13.63 3.95 3.18
N PHE A 216 -14.84 3.60 3.53
CA PHE A 216 -15.23 2.21 3.68
C PHE A 216 -15.17 1.44 2.35
N ILE A 217 -15.67 2.03 1.25
CA ILE A 217 -15.62 1.43 -0.09
C ILE A 217 -14.15 1.25 -0.54
N CYS A 218 -13.36 2.32 -0.48
CA CYS A 218 -11.95 2.26 -0.87
C CYS A 218 -11.16 1.30 0.04
N GLY A 219 -11.43 1.28 1.34
CA GLY A 219 -10.80 0.35 2.27
C GLY A 219 -11.08 -1.12 1.94
N ALA A 220 -12.32 -1.45 1.58
CA ALA A 220 -12.68 -2.79 1.13
C ALA A 220 -11.93 -3.17 -0.17
N LEU A 221 -11.84 -2.25 -1.13
CA LEU A 221 -11.08 -2.46 -2.38
C LEU A 221 -9.57 -2.58 -2.11
N TRP A 222 -9.00 -1.77 -1.22
CA TRP A 222 -7.60 -1.86 -0.84
C TRP A 222 -7.25 -3.24 -0.30
N GLU A 223 -8.05 -3.75 0.62
CA GLU A 223 -7.81 -5.06 1.21
C GLU A 223 -8.06 -6.19 0.21
N PHE A 224 -9.10 -6.08 -0.61
CA PHE A 224 -9.39 -7.06 -1.64
C PHE A 224 -8.22 -7.19 -2.63
N TRP A 225 -7.77 -6.09 -3.23
CA TRP A 225 -6.67 -6.13 -4.20
C TRP A 225 -5.32 -6.45 -3.56
N ASN A 226 -5.06 -5.96 -2.34
CA ASN A 226 -3.87 -6.33 -1.60
C ASN A 226 -3.79 -7.84 -1.33
N PHE A 227 -4.91 -8.47 -1.02
CA PHE A 227 -4.95 -9.91 -0.72
C PHE A 227 -4.49 -10.76 -1.90
N TRP A 228 -4.90 -10.44 -3.12
CA TRP A 228 -4.55 -11.17 -4.33
C TRP A 228 -3.19 -10.75 -4.93
N ALA A 229 -2.72 -9.56 -4.65
CA ALA A 229 -1.45 -9.06 -5.16
C ALA A 229 -0.28 -9.91 -4.66
N VAL A 230 0.75 -10.02 -5.47
CA VAL A 230 2.00 -10.70 -5.12
C VAL A 230 2.87 -9.80 -4.27
N THR A 231 3.17 -8.59 -4.75
CA THR A 231 3.73 -7.52 -3.93
C THR A 231 2.61 -6.92 -3.10
N LYS A 232 2.72 -7.02 -1.78
CA LYS A 232 1.65 -6.63 -0.85
C LYS A 232 2.19 -6.16 0.49
N TRP A 233 1.27 -5.63 1.29
CA TRP A 233 1.54 -5.44 2.72
C TRP A 233 0.80 -6.46 3.57
N ILE A 234 1.36 -6.73 4.74
CA ILE A 234 0.79 -7.60 5.77
C ILE A 234 0.69 -6.80 7.05
N TYR A 235 -0.48 -6.82 7.68
CA TYR A 235 -0.68 -6.15 8.95
C TYR A 235 -0.15 -6.97 10.13
N THR A 236 0.50 -6.25 11.04
CA THR A 236 1.04 -6.74 12.29
C THR A 236 0.53 -5.88 13.45
N VAL A 237 -0.73 -5.46 13.36
CA VAL A 237 -1.41 -4.62 14.37
C VAL A 237 -1.47 -5.39 15.69
N PRO A 238 -1.20 -4.74 16.82
CA PRO A 238 -1.42 -5.33 18.13
C PRO A 238 -2.89 -5.74 18.29
N PHE A 239 -3.13 -6.88 18.94
CA PHE A 239 -4.45 -7.44 19.23
C PHE A 239 -5.24 -7.92 17.98
N PHE A 240 -6.17 -8.86 18.18
CA PHE A 240 -7.09 -9.38 17.15
C PHE A 240 -6.45 -9.92 15.87
N GLU A 241 -5.16 -10.32 15.91
CA GLU A 241 -4.42 -10.78 14.74
C GLU A 241 -5.03 -12.06 14.11
N GLU A 242 -5.70 -12.86 14.90
CA GLU A 242 -6.27 -14.15 14.45
C GLU A 242 -7.55 -13.98 13.63
N LEU A 243 -8.31 -12.89 13.85
CA LEU A 243 -9.58 -12.63 13.19
C LEU A 243 -9.40 -11.63 12.04
N LYS A 244 -8.97 -12.13 10.88
CA LYS A 244 -8.71 -11.33 9.68
C LYS A 244 -9.73 -11.60 8.59
N LEU A 245 -10.12 -10.52 7.90
CA LEU A 245 -10.73 -10.56 6.59
C LEU A 245 -9.67 -10.03 5.59
N PHE A 246 -9.33 -10.84 4.59
CA PHE A 246 -8.15 -10.62 3.74
C PHE A 246 -6.84 -10.57 4.58
N GLU A 247 -6.09 -9.47 4.53
CA GLU A 247 -4.88 -9.29 5.35
C GLU A 247 -5.16 -8.47 6.62
N MET A 248 -6.29 -7.77 6.69
CA MET A 248 -6.66 -6.84 7.76
C MET A 248 -7.42 -7.53 8.88
N PRO A 249 -7.09 -7.31 10.16
CA PRO A 249 -7.99 -7.60 11.27
C PRO A 249 -9.35 -6.91 11.07
N ILE A 250 -10.46 -7.60 11.35
CA ILE A 250 -11.82 -7.08 11.04
C ILE A 250 -12.04 -5.67 11.62
N LEU A 251 -11.60 -5.42 12.85
CA LEU A 251 -11.71 -4.09 13.46
C LEU A 251 -10.85 -3.03 12.77
N GLY A 252 -9.82 -3.42 12.01
CA GLY A 252 -8.98 -2.50 11.26
C GLY A 252 -9.74 -1.79 10.14
N PHE A 253 -10.81 -2.39 9.61
CA PHE A 253 -11.68 -1.74 8.61
C PHE A 253 -12.32 -0.46 9.13
N LEU A 254 -12.49 -0.30 10.44
CA LEU A 254 -13.00 0.93 11.06
C LEU A 254 -12.00 2.10 10.95
N GLY A 255 -10.75 1.86 10.61
CA GLY A 255 -9.74 2.90 10.36
C GLY A 255 -9.87 3.61 9.01
N PHE A 256 -10.42 2.96 7.97
CA PHE A 256 -10.52 3.55 6.64
C PHE A 256 -11.47 4.75 6.53
N PRO A 257 -12.68 4.73 7.13
CA PRO A 257 -13.55 5.89 7.13
C PRO A 257 -12.90 7.15 7.73
N PRO A 258 -12.36 7.18 8.94
CA PRO A 258 -11.71 8.38 9.48
C PRO A 258 -10.43 8.75 8.71
N PHE A 259 -9.66 7.80 8.20
CA PHE A 259 -8.52 8.07 7.32
C PHE A 259 -8.90 8.92 6.10
N THR A 260 -10.04 8.64 5.46
CA THR A 260 -10.50 9.44 4.31
C THR A 260 -10.87 10.86 4.72
N VAL A 261 -11.48 11.05 5.89
CA VAL A 261 -11.72 12.38 6.47
C VAL A 261 -10.38 13.08 6.75
N GLU A 262 -9.40 12.38 7.24
CA GLU A 262 -8.07 12.89 7.53
C GLU A 262 -7.34 13.34 6.25
N CYS A 263 -7.41 12.56 5.19
CA CYS A 263 -6.93 12.94 3.86
C CYS A 263 -7.58 14.22 3.36
N TYR A 264 -8.90 14.35 3.50
CA TYR A 264 -9.66 15.52 3.10
C TYR A 264 -9.24 16.79 3.88
N VAL A 265 -9.16 16.66 5.18
CA VAL A 265 -8.75 17.76 6.07
C VAL A 265 -7.32 18.17 5.80
N PHE A 266 -6.41 17.22 5.57
CA PHE A 266 -5.02 17.50 5.27
C PHE A 266 -4.85 18.17 3.90
N TYR A 267 -5.55 17.70 2.87
CA TYR A 267 -5.52 18.33 1.56
C TYR A 267 -6.06 19.77 1.58
N ASN A 268 -7.14 20.01 2.32
CA ASN A 268 -7.69 21.35 2.52
C ASN A 268 -6.72 22.26 3.30
N PHE A 269 -6.00 21.73 4.28
CA PHE A 269 -4.93 22.46 4.96
C PHE A 269 -3.82 22.89 3.97
N ILE A 270 -3.38 21.99 3.09
CA ILE A 270 -2.42 22.31 2.05
C ILE A 270 -2.98 23.40 1.11
N SER A 271 -4.29 23.36 0.83
CA SER A 271 -4.95 24.34 -0.05
C SER A 271 -4.90 25.77 0.50
N LEU A 272 -4.78 25.97 1.81
CA LEU A 272 -4.61 27.29 2.42
C LEU A 272 -3.37 28.02 1.87
N PHE A 273 -2.29 27.31 1.57
CA PHE A 273 -1.06 27.85 0.97
C PHE A 273 -1.21 28.15 -0.53
N ARG A 274 -2.33 27.71 -1.12
CA ARG A 274 -2.71 27.87 -2.52
C ARG A 274 -3.92 28.79 -2.67
N TYR A 275 -4.13 29.70 -1.74
CA TYR A 275 -5.27 30.62 -1.71
C TYR A 275 -6.61 29.89 -1.71
N GLN A 276 -6.70 28.80 -0.95
CA GLN A 276 -7.88 27.94 -0.77
C GLN A 276 -8.37 27.24 -2.06
N ARG A 277 -7.53 27.16 -3.06
CA ARG A 277 -7.84 26.42 -4.29
C ARG A 277 -7.79 24.91 -4.00
N GLY A 278 -8.93 24.25 -4.13
CA GLY A 278 -9.11 22.84 -3.87
C GLY A 278 -9.36 22.02 -5.14
N TRP A 279 -9.70 20.76 -4.93
CA TRP A 279 -10.02 19.80 -6.00
C TRP A 279 -11.52 19.81 -6.36
N GLU A 280 -12.39 20.23 -5.46
CA GLU A 280 -13.82 20.28 -5.67
C GLU A 280 -14.17 21.37 -6.70
N GLU A 281 -15.26 21.15 -7.45
CA GLU A 281 -15.64 21.99 -8.59
C GLU A 281 -15.81 23.47 -8.20
N ASP A 282 -16.40 23.74 -7.05
CA ASP A 282 -16.63 25.08 -6.51
C ASP A 282 -15.36 25.74 -5.95
N THR A 283 -14.37 24.94 -5.54
CA THR A 283 -13.10 25.44 -5.00
C THR A 283 -11.97 25.45 -6.02
N TYR A 284 -12.13 24.78 -7.17
CA TYR A 284 -11.13 24.73 -8.22
C TYR A 284 -10.97 26.05 -9.00
N GLY A 285 -11.99 26.87 -9.05
CA GLY A 285 -12.00 28.11 -9.83
C GLY A 285 -10.79 29.02 -9.62
N PRO A 286 -10.44 29.88 -10.61
CA PRO A 286 -9.31 30.77 -10.48
C PRO A 286 -9.57 31.79 -9.38
N ASN A 287 -8.85 31.70 -8.28
CA ASN A 287 -8.87 32.72 -7.24
C ASN A 287 -8.18 33.98 -7.76
N GLN A 288 -8.93 34.82 -8.49
CA GLN A 288 -8.59 36.21 -8.84
C GLN A 288 -7.13 36.45 -9.26
N GLY A 289 -6.53 35.55 -10.05
CA GLY A 289 -5.18 35.71 -10.57
C GLY A 289 -4.03 35.55 -9.56
N LYS A 290 -4.33 35.25 -8.29
CA LYS A 290 -3.29 34.97 -7.29
C LYS A 290 -2.61 33.63 -7.60
N ARG A 291 -1.27 33.66 -7.65
CA ARG A 291 -0.44 32.48 -7.88
C ARG A 291 0.55 32.32 -6.75
N VAL A 292 0.81 31.05 -6.40
CA VAL A 292 1.89 30.70 -5.47
C VAL A 292 3.21 31.21 -6.02
N LYS A 293 4.00 31.88 -5.19
CA LYS A 293 5.32 32.42 -5.61
C LYS A 293 6.22 31.26 -6.03
N PHE A 294 6.85 31.38 -7.19
CA PHE A 294 7.70 30.34 -7.77
C PHE A 294 8.78 29.81 -6.80
N PRO A 295 9.55 30.65 -6.07
CA PRO A 295 10.55 30.14 -5.13
C PRO A 295 9.93 29.29 -3.99
N PHE A 296 8.74 29.68 -3.51
CA PHE A 296 8.02 28.92 -2.50
C PHE A 296 7.56 27.54 -3.04
N ALA A 297 7.03 27.50 -4.26
CA ALA A 297 6.62 26.25 -4.89
C ALA A 297 7.82 25.30 -5.10
N VAL A 298 8.95 25.83 -5.58
CA VAL A 298 10.18 25.06 -5.77
C VAL A 298 10.72 24.55 -4.43
N GLY A 299 10.81 25.42 -3.42
CA GLY A 299 11.26 25.03 -2.08
C GLY A 299 10.37 23.93 -1.47
N THR A 300 9.06 24.05 -1.62
CA THR A 300 8.10 23.03 -1.17
C THR A 300 8.30 21.71 -1.92
N PHE A 301 8.46 21.76 -3.24
CA PHE A 301 8.71 20.57 -4.04
C PHE A 301 9.97 19.85 -3.61
N ILE A 302 11.08 20.58 -3.41
CA ILE A 302 12.36 19.99 -2.95
C ILE A 302 12.20 19.37 -1.55
N ALA A 303 11.59 20.10 -0.61
CA ALA A 303 11.42 19.62 0.76
C ALA A 303 10.57 18.35 0.83
N VAL A 304 9.44 18.33 0.11
CA VAL A 304 8.55 17.16 0.02
C VAL A 304 9.25 15.98 -0.64
N SER A 305 9.96 16.21 -1.76
CA SER A 305 10.70 15.15 -2.45
C SER A 305 11.78 14.54 -1.55
N LEU A 306 12.54 15.39 -0.85
CA LEU A 306 13.56 14.93 0.09
C LEU A 306 12.94 14.11 1.24
N PHE A 307 11.85 14.57 1.82
CA PHE A 307 11.11 13.83 2.85
C PHE A 307 10.67 12.46 2.35
N CYS A 308 10.10 12.37 1.14
CA CYS A 308 9.68 11.10 0.56
C CYS A 308 10.88 10.14 0.35
N LEU A 309 11.98 10.64 -0.21
CA LEU A 309 13.18 9.82 -0.45
C LEU A 309 13.81 9.30 0.85
N LEU A 310 13.88 10.13 1.89
CA LEU A 310 14.38 9.72 3.21
C LEU A 310 13.46 8.67 3.84
N THR A 311 12.14 8.85 3.74
CA THR A 311 11.17 7.89 4.24
C THR A 311 11.26 6.56 3.48
N PHE A 312 11.36 6.58 2.15
CA PHE A 312 11.53 5.36 1.35
C PHE A 312 12.81 4.59 1.74
N SER A 313 13.90 5.32 2.01
CA SER A 313 15.12 4.68 2.51
C SER A 313 14.91 4.01 3.87
N ALA A 314 14.22 4.69 4.79
CA ALA A 314 13.91 4.15 6.11
C ALA A 314 12.91 2.98 6.04
N MET A 315 11.97 2.99 5.10
CA MET A 315 11.06 1.87 4.85
C MET A 315 11.81 0.62 4.42
N ASP A 316 12.74 0.75 3.47
CA ASP A 316 13.57 -0.36 2.99
C ASP A 316 14.30 -1.06 4.16
N GLU A 317 14.71 -0.31 5.18
CA GLU A 317 15.42 -0.84 6.33
C GLU A 317 14.51 -1.39 7.45
N LYS A 318 13.30 -0.82 7.61
CA LYS A 318 12.48 -1.03 8.81
C LYS A 318 11.14 -1.69 8.58
N THR A 319 10.55 -1.54 7.37
CA THR A 319 9.20 -2.04 7.07
C THR A 319 9.10 -2.89 5.81
N VAL A 320 10.18 -3.01 5.02
CA VAL A 320 10.28 -4.02 3.97
C VAL A 320 10.80 -5.31 4.58
N ASN A 321 9.98 -6.35 4.59
CA ASN A 321 10.34 -7.64 5.18
C ASN A 321 10.95 -8.61 4.16
N SER A 322 10.50 -8.58 2.91
CA SER A 322 11.05 -9.43 1.85
C SER A 322 10.97 -8.79 0.48
N TYR A 323 11.92 -9.19 -0.36
CA TYR A 323 11.94 -8.84 -1.78
C TYR A 323 11.36 -9.98 -2.61
N TRP A 324 10.98 -9.66 -3.85
CA TRP A 324 10.54 -10.66 -4.81
C TRP A 324 11.57 -11.77 -4.91
N PRO A 325 11.16 -13.04 -4.79
CA PRO A 325 12.12 -14.15 -4.83
C PRO A 325 12.77 -14.26 -6.20
N ASP A 326 14.09 -14.10 -6.26
CA ASP A 326 14.94 -14.25 -7.43
C ASP A 326 15.90 -15.42 -7.23
N VAL A 327 16.09 -16.25 -8.27
CA VAL A 327 17.03 -17.38 -8.23
C VAL A 327 18.49 -16.88 -8.00
N GLY A 328 18.84 -15.72 -8.56
CA GLY A 328 20.13 -15.09 -8.35
C GLY A 328 20.42 -14.66 -6.91
N GLU A 329 19.36 -14.49 -6.09
CA GLU A 329 19.48 -14.20 -4.65
C GLU A 329 19.47 -15.47 -3.77
N LEU A 330 19.27 -16.66 -4.35
CA LEU A 330 19.46 -17.93 -3.65
C LEU A 330 20.94 -18.10 -3.36
N GLN A 331 21.38 -17.66 -2.20
CA GLN A 331 22.75 -17.84 -1.73
C GLN A 331 23.07 -19.34 -1.74
N MET A 332 24.29 -19.72 -2.04
CA MET A 332 24.82 -21.09 -2.20
C MET A 332 24.83 -21.62 -3.65
N MET A 333 24.32 -20.90 -4.65
CA MET A 333 24.48 -21.32 -6.05
C MET A 333 25.79 -20.81 -6.64
N ARG A 334 26.48 -21.67 -7.40
CA ARG A 334 27.68 -21.31 -8.14
C ARG A 334 27.33 -20.39 -9.31
N PRO A 335 28.21 -19.44 -9.69
CA PRO A 335 27.96 -18.52 -10.80
C PRO A 335 27.58 -19.23 -12.11
N GLU A 336 28.26 -20.34 -12.43
CA GLU A 336 28.06 -21.13 -13.65
C GLU A 336 26.60 -21.71 -13.72
N VAL A 337 26.06 -22.05 -12.54
CA VAL A 337 24.70 -22.57 -12.43
C VAL A 337 23.68 -21.46 -12.65
N LEU A 338 23.95 -20.27 -12.12
CA LEU A 338 23.09 -19.09 -12.32
C LEU A 338 23.08 -18.68 -13.80
N GLU A 339 24.23 -18.72 -14.48
CA GLU A 339 24.32 -18.47 -15.92
C GLU A 339 23.52 -19.53 -16.71
N TYR A 340 23.63 -20.80 -16.34
CA TYR A 340 22.83 -21.87 -16.94
C TYR A 340 21.32 -21.63 -16.76
N PHE A 341 20.86 -21.24 -15.58
CA PHE A 341 19.47 -20.91 -15.33
C PHE A 341 19.02 -19.67 -16.11
N ALA A 342 19.84 -18.61 -16.11
CA ALA A 342 19.56 -17.38 -16.84
C ALA A 342 19.39 -17.64 -18.35
N SER A 343 20.27 -18.48 -18.94
CA SER A 343 20.20 -18.86 -20.36
C SER A 343 18.91 -19.60 -20.75
N ARG A 344 18.20 -20.17 -19.76
CA ARG A 344 16.92 -20.88 -19.92
C ARG A 344 15.71 -20.09 -19.44
N GLY A 345 15.89 -18.83 -19.05
CA GLY A 345 14.81 -18.00 -18.51
C GLY A 345 14.36 -18.42 -17.11
N ILE A 346 15.15 -19.22 -16.39
CA ILE A 346 14.85 -19.64 -15.02
C ILE A 346 15.33 -18.56 -14.07
N THR A 347 14.51 -17.57 -13.80
CA THR A 347 14.83 -16.42 -12.95
C THR A 347 14.12 -16.43 -11.60
N THR A 348 13.10 -17.27 -11.43
CA THR A 348 12.30 -17.32 -10.21
C THR A 348 12.36 -18.71 -9.56
N PRO A 349 12.21 -18.81 -8.22
CA PRO A 349 12.09 -20.10 -7.53
C PRO A 349 10.94 -20.97 -8.06
N HIS A 350 9.85 -20.37 -8.55
CA HIS A 350 8.77 -21.12 -9.21
C HIS A 350 9.24 -21.80 -10.49
N ALA A 351 9.92 -21.07 -11.37
CA ALA A 351 10.50 -21.62 -12.60
C ALA A 351 11.54 -22.70 -12.30
N LEU A 352 12.35 -22.47 -11.26
CA LEU A 352 13.33 -23.43 -10.78
C LEU A 352 12.65 -24.74 -10.35
N LEU A 353 11.64 -24.66 -9.49
CA LEU A 353 10.90 -25.82 -9.00
C LEU A 353 10.17 -26.57 -10.13
N ALA A 354 9.60 -25.85 -11.11
CA ALA A 354 8.96 -26.46 -12.27
C ALA A 354 9.98 -27.25 -13.12
N THR A 355 11.22 -26.79 -13.20
CA THR A 355 12.27 -27.42 -14.00
C THR A 355 12.94 -28.59 -13.27
N ILE A 356 13.31 -28.42 -12.00
CA ILE A 356 14.10 -29.39 -11.25
C ILE A 356 13.36 -30.07 -10.11
N GLY A 357 12.06 -29.79 -9.94
CA GLY A 357 11.22 -30.42 -8.90
C GLY A 357 10.99 -31.91 -9.11
N SER A 358 11.16 -32.41 -10.35
CA SER A 358 11.06 -33.83 -10.69
C SER A 358 12.40 -34.58 -10.51
N ALA A 359 12.34 -35.88 -10.28
CA ALA A 359 13.53 -36.74 -10.23
C ALA A 359 14.36 -36.67 -11.51
N GLN A 360 13.69 -36.61 -12.68
CA GLN A 360 14.34 -36.49 -13.96
C GLN A 360 15.05 -35.14 -14.11
N GLY A 361 14.41 -34.03 -13.76
CA GLY A 361 15.03 -32.70 -13.84
C GLY A 361 16.24 -32.55 -12.92
N LYS A 362 16.21 -33.17 -11.71
CA LYS A 362 17.38 -33.22 -10.81
C LYS A 362 18.57 -33.96 -11.47
N LYS A 363 18.32 -35.12 -12.07
CA LYS A 363 19.36 -35.91 -12.73
C LYS A 363 19.99 -35.17 -13.91
N GLU A 364 19.16 -34.54 -14.75
CA GLU A 364 19.64 -33.76 -15.88
C GLU A 364 20.51 -32.58 -15.45
N LEU A 365 20.11 -31.87 -14.40
CA LEU A 365 20.90 -30.77 -13.85
C LEU A 365 22.21 -31.26 -13.23
N ALA A 366 22.18 -32.35 -12.46
CA ALA A 366 23.35 -32.96 -11.88
C ALA A 366 24.40 -33.33 -12.92
N GLN A 367 23.99 -33.93 -14.03
CA GLN A 367 24.88 -34.31 -15.12
C GLN A 367 25.43 -33.09 -15.89
N LYS A 368 24.57 -32.09 -16.19
CA LYS A 368 24.98 -30.92 -16.99
C LYS A 368 25.93 -29.95 -16.26
N CYS A 369 25.70 -29.76 -14.96
CA CYS A 369 26.45 -28.79 -14.17
C CYS A 369 27.47 -29.42 -13.21
N ALA A 370 27.68 -30.75 -13.27
CA ALA A 370 28.55 -31.51 -12.37
C ALA A 370 28.28 -31.21 -10.88
N ILE A 371 27.01 -31.30 -10.47
CA ILE A 371 26.53 -30.97 -9.13
C ILE A 371 25.97 -32.20 -8.47
N SER A 372 26.15 -32.36 -7.16
CA SER A 372 25.58 -33.46 -6.39
C SER A 372 24.04 -33.34 -6.29
N GLU A 373 23.34 -34.47 -6.27
CA GLU A 373 21.91 -34.50 -6.05
C GLU A 373 21.50 -33.93 -4.68
N SER A 374 22.37 -34.02 -3.68
CA SER A 374 22.15 -33.45 -2.35
C SER A 374 22.18 -31.92 -2.38
N GLU A 375 23.04 -31.34 -3.19
CA GLU A 375 23.13 -29.89 -3.39
C GLU A 375 21.87 -29.36 -4.11
N ILE A 376 21.45 -30.04 -5.17
CA ILE A 376 20.20 -29.70 -5.89
C ILE A 376 18.99 -29.82 -4.96
N THR A 377 18.96 -30.83 -4.11
CA THR A 377 17.86 -30.98 -3.13
C THR A 377 17.82 -29.83 -2.14
N ARG A 378 18.98 -29.33 -1.68
CA ARG A 378 19.04 -28.12 -0.83
C ARG A 378 18.50 -26.90 -1.55
N TRP A 379 18.79 -26.73 -2.84
CA TRP A 379 18.24 -25.60 -3.62
C TRP A 379 16.72 -25.72 -3.79
N VAL A 380 16.22 -26.93 -4.01
CA VAL A 380 14.76 -27.18 -4.05
C VAL A 380 14.10 -26.77 -2.74
N HIS A 381 14.65 -27.19 -1.60
CA HIS A 381 14.12 -26.82 -0.30
C HIS A 381 14.19 -25.32 -0.04
N LEU A 382 15.33 -24.67 -0.36
CA LEU A 382 15.50 -23.23 -0.22
C LEU A 382 14.51 -22.46 -1.13
N ALA A 383 14.34 -22.90 -2.37
CA ALA A 383 13.35 -22.34 -3.28
C ALA A 383 11.92 -22.50 -2.74
N GLN A 384 11.57 -23.68 -2.20
CA GLN A 384 10.27 -23.91 -1.57
C GLN A 384 10.05 -23.00 -0.37
N LEU A 385 11.02 -22.89 0.55
CA LEU A 385 10.93 -22.00 1.70
C LEU A 385 10.77 -20.53 1.26
N SER A 386 11.52 -20.09 0.24
CA SER A 386 11.43 -18.70 -0.25
C SER A 386 10.05 -18.32 -0.77
N LEU A 387 9.23 -19.30 -1.16
CA LEU A 387 7.86 -19.14 -1.63
C LEU A 387 6.80 -19.22 -0.50
N VAL A 388 7.22 -19.39 0.74
CA VAL A 388 6.32 -19.19 1.88
C VAL A 388 5.91 -17.71 1.91
N LYS A 389 4.63 -17.44 2.15
CA LYS A 389 4.08 -16.07 2.16
C LYS A 389 4.91 -15.13 3.03
N GLY A 390 5.47 -14.10 2.41
CA GLY A 390 6.29 -13.09 3.10
C GLY A 390 7.69 -13.53 3.50
N MET A 391 8.14 -14.72 3.10
CA MET A 391 9.48 -15.24 3.42
C MET A 391 10.57 -14.57 2.55
N GLY A 392 10.50 -14.74 1.23
CA GLY A 392 11.56 -14.34 0.31
C GLY A 392 12.86 -15.13 0.46
N THR A 393 13.77 -14.97 -0.49
CA THR A 393 15.01 -15.75 -0.55
C THR A 393 15.95 -15.51 0.63
N ARG A 394 16.07 -14.27 1.10
CA ARG A 394 17.00 -13.91 2.18
C ARG A 394 16.59 -14.48 3.54
N ASN A 395 15.29 -14.42 3.87
CA ASN A 395 14.78 -15.01 5.12
C ASN A 395 14.85 -16.54 5.06
N ALA A 396 14.53 -17.14 3.91
CA ALA A 396 14.67 -18.58 3.70
C ALA A 396 16.11 -19.04 3.96
N TYR A 397 17.11 -18.32 3.43
CA TYR A 397 18.52 -18.62 3.70
C TYR A 397 18.85 -18.52 5.20
N VAL A 398 18.40 -17.48 5.90
CA VAL A 398 18.64 -17.35 7.35
C VAL A 398 18.06 -18.53 8.13
N LEU A 399 16.91 -19.06 7.70
CA LEU A 399 16.33 -20.25 8.30
C LEU A 399 17.22 -21.49 8.13
N THR A 400 17.82 -21.66 6.95
CA THR A 400 18.74 -22.80 6.73
C THR A 400 20.00 -22.71 7.61
N VAL A 401 20.48 -21.51 7.91
CA VAL A 401 21.63 -21.29 8.82
C VAL A 401 21.32 -21.78 10.26
N ILE A 402 20.07 -21.72 10.68
CA ILE A 402 19.62 -22.20 12.01
C ILE A 402 19.03 -23.61 12.00
N GLY A 403 19.25 -24.35 10.90
CA GLY A 403 18.84 -25.76 10.79
C GLY A 403 17.36 -25.97 10.42
N VAL A 404 16.70 -24.95 9.88
CA VAL A 404 15.33 -25.07 9.33
C VAL A 404 15.44 -25.11 7.81
N GLU A 405 15.52 -26.31 7.24
CA GLU A 405 15.88 -26.52 5.84
C GLU A 405 14.65 -26.87 4.96
N SER A 406 13.53 -27.28 5.55
CA SER A 406 12.34 -27.73 4.81
C SER A 406 11.05 -27.15 5.35
N PHE A 407 9.95 -27.33 4.59
CA PHE A 407 8.60 -27.02 5.09
C PHE A 407 8.25 -27.79 6.36
N SER A 408 8.66 -29.06 6.46
CA SER A 408 8.43 -29.90 7.63
C SER A 408 9.12 -29.35 8.85
N ASP A 409 10.41 -28.94 8.70
CA ASP A 409 11.16 -28.35 9.79
C ASP A 409 10.55 -27.04 10.25
N LEU A 410 10.08 -26.18 9.30
CA LEU A 410 9.43 -24.93 9.61
C LEU A 410 8.08 -25.15 10.30
N ALA A 411 7.28 -26.12 9.84
CA ALA A 411 5.99 -26.47 10.43
C ALA A 411 6.12 -26.98 11.88
N ALA A 412 7.23 -27.64 12.19
CA ALA A 412 7.52 -28.18 13.52
C ALA A 412 8.01 -27.11 14.52
N GLN A 413 8.41 -25.90 14.05
CA GLN A 413 8.91 -24.86 14.96
C GLN A 413 7.81 -24.28 15.86
N ASP A 414 8.21 -23.91 17.07
CA ASP A 414 7.46 -22.94 17.88
C ASP A 414 7.76 -21.53 17.36
N PRO A 415 6.73 -20.74 17.00
CA PRO A 415 6.95 -19.42 16.41
C PRO A 415 7.69 -18.43 17.32
N ALA A 416 7.47 -18.48 18.64
CA ALA A 416 8.10 -17.56 19.58
C ALA A 416 9.59 -17.91 19.74
N LEU A 417 9.91 -19.21 19.92
CA LEU A 417 11.29 -19.65 19.99
C LEU A 417 12.06 -19.41 18.68
N LEU A 418 11.42 -19.60 17.54
CA LEU A 418 12.01 -19.29 16.24
C LEU A 418 12.28 -17.80 16.09
N TYR A 419 11.34 -16.96 16.52
CA TYR A 419 11.53 -15.50 16.53
C TYR A 419 12.74 -15.08 17.38
N ASP A 420 12.87 -15.60 18.60
CA ASP A 420 13.98 -15.29 19.49
C ASP A 420 15.34 -15.67 18.88
N LYS A 421 15.43 -16.84 18.24
CA LYS A 421 16.63 -17.26 17.49
C LYS A 421 16.96 -16.27 16.36
N LEU A 422 15.97 -15.83 15.59
CA LEU A 422 16.16 -14.90 14.48
C LEU A 422 16.58 -13.51 14.97
N VAL A 423 16.07 -13.05 16.10
CA VAL A 423 16.46 -11.77 16.73
C VAL A 423 17.91 -11.85 17.23
N THR A 424 18.31 -12.96 17.83
CA THR A 424 19.69 -13.18 18.30
C THR A 424 20.68 -13.12 17.14
N LEU A 425 20.42 -13.85 16.06
CA LEU A 425 21.22 -13.78 14.84
C LEU A 425 21.33 -12.37 14.25
N ALA A 426 20.25 -11.60 14.31
CA ALA A 426 20.26 -10.22 13.82
C ALA A 426 21.18 -9.32 14.66
N LYS A 427 21.26 -9.55 15.97
CA LYS A 427 22.18 -8.83 16.88
C LYS A 427 23.64 -9.20 16.63
N GLU A 428 23.91 -10.44 16.25
CA GLU A 428 25.25 -10.96 15.94
C GLU A 428 25.73 -10.58 14.52
N GLN A 429 25.01 -9.73 13.81
CA GLN A 429 25.29 -9.29 12.43
C GLN A 429 25.41 -10.43 11.40
N LEU A 430 24.89 -11.61 11.69
CA LEU A 430 24.90 -12.77 10.81
C LEU A 430 23.80 -12.74 9.74
N ARG A 431 23.03 -11.66 9.66
CA ARG A 431 21.96 -11.49 8.66
C ARG A 431 22.48 -10.78 7.40
N PRO A 432 21.94 -11.16 6.23
CA PRO A 432 22.19 -10.42 5.00
C PRO A 432 21.78 -8.95 5.13
N LYS A 433 22.62 -8.02 4.67
CA LYS A 433 22.32 -6.58 4.68
C LYS A 433 21.05 -6.29 3.89
N GLY A 434 20.25 -5.33 4.35
CA GLY A 434 19.10 -4.78 3.61
C GLY A 434 17.77 -5.50 3.82
N THR A 435 17.61 -6.30 4.88
CA THR A 435 16.30 -6.80 5.33
C THR A 435 16.06 -6.43 6.79
N ALA A 436 14.86 -5.95 7.10
CA ALA A 436 14.42 -5.78 8.48
C ALA A 436 14.32 -7.16 9.16
N PRO A 437 14.68 -7.30 10.45
CA PRO A 437 14.38 -8.53 11.18
C PRO A 437 12.86 -8.75 11.16
N PRO A 438 12.40 -9.98 10.86
CA PRO A 438 10.97 -10.26 10.84
C PRO A 438 10.39 -10.02 12.24
N ARG A 439 9.14 -9.58 12.29
CA ARG A 439 8.40 -9.54 13.55
C ARG A 439 7.89 -10.92 13.90
N GLU A 440 7.60 -11.12 15.18
CA GLU A 440 7.00 -12.37 15.68
C GLU A 440 5.73 -12.74 14.91
N ALA A 441 4.87 -11.77 14.60
CA ALA A 441 3.67 -11.97 13.79
C ALA A 441 3.96 -12.54 12.38
N ILE A 442 5.06 -12.10 11.76
CA ILE A 442 5.47 -12.62 10.46
C ILE A 442 6.05 -14.04 10.61
N VAL A 443 6.80 -14.30 11.66
CA VAL A 443 7.32 -15.65 11.94
C VAL A 443 6.15 -16.62 12.21
N ARG A 444 5.14 -16.20 12.97
CA ARG A 444 3.89 -16.95 13.15
C ARG A 444 3.18 -17.24 11.83
N LEU A 445 3.14 -16.25 10.93
CA LEU A 445 2.58 -16.46 9.60
C LEU A 445 3.36 -17.54 8.83
N TRP A 446 4.69 -17.50 8.81
CA TRP A 446 5.51 -18.49 8.12
C TRP A 446 5.25 -19.92 8.63
N VAL A 447 5.27 -20.11 9.94
CA VAL A 447 5.01 -21.42 10.55
C VAL A 447 3.60 -21.91 10.24
N ARG A 448 2.59 -21.02 10.31
CA ARG A 448 1.20 -21.33 9.96
C ARG A 448 1.05 -21.77 8.50
N GLU A 449 1.66 -21.05 7.57
CA GLU A 449 1.62 -21.39 6.14
C GLU A 449 2.36 -22.70 5.84
N ALA A 450 3.47 -22.95 6.51
CA ALA A 450 4.18 -24.23 6.40
C ALA A 450 3.31 -25.39 6.91
N ARG A 451 2.63 -25.24 8.06
CA ARG A 451 1.69 -26.25 8.61
C ARG A 451 0.55 -26.57 7.65
N LYS A 452 -0.06 -25.56 7.02
CA LYS A 452 -1.10 -25.74 6.00
C LYS A 452 -0.60 -26.56 4.81
N LYS A 453 0.60 -26.26 4.31
CA LYS A 453 1.20 -26.98 3.17
C LYS A 453 1.60 -28.41 3.54
N ALA A 454 2.17 -28.62 4.72
CA ALA A 454 2.51 -29.95 5.20
C ALA A 454 1.27 -30.85 5.34
N SER A 455 0.15 -30.31 5.85
CA SER A 455 -1.11 -31.06 5.99
C SER A 455 -1.76 -31.40 4.64
N ASN A 456 -1.57 -30.57 3.61
CA ASN A 456 -2.10 -30.85 2.26
C ASN A 456 -1.28 -31.91 1.51
N HIS A 457 0.04 -31.97 1.73
CA HIS A 457 0.88 -33.05 1.17
C HIS A 457 0.60 -34.43 1.77
N GLN A 458 0.06 -34.50 3.00
CA GLN A 458 -0.37 -35.75 3.60
C GLN A 458 -1.76 -36.23 3.15
N LYS A 459 -2.53 -35.40 2.43
CA LYS A 459 -3.89 -35.73 1.96
C LYS A 459 -3.97 -36.13 0.48
N VAL A 460 -2.85 -36.15 -0.23
CA VAL A 460 -2.78 -36.68 -1.61
C VAL A 460 -2.21 -38.10 -1.49
N PRO A 461 -3.02 -39.15 -1.76
CA PRO A 461 -2.56 -40.52 -1.74
C PRO A 461 -1.56 -40.85 -2.83
#